data_2366c37ec5fe689cc804f930eb08a2cd
#
_entry.id   2366c37ec5fe689cc804f930eb08a2cd
#
_cell.length_a   1.000
_cell.length_b   1.000
_cell.length_c   1.000
_cell.angle_alpha   90.00
_cell.angle_beta   90.00
_cell.angle_gamma   90.00
#
_symmetry.space_group_name_H-M   'P 1'
#
loop_
_entity.id
_entity.type
_entity.pdbx_description
1 polymer ?
#
loop_
_entity_poly.entity_id
_entity_poly.type
_entity_poly.pdbx_seq_one_letter_code
_entity_poly.pdbx_strand_id
1 'polypeptide(L)'
;MQQPTPQALATYGALHTACTALGTRLFTVTVMDEANLITHRAYTSHPVEYPVSGTKPVTRDGWYDLCIAGRQVFVANTTPEFARYFFDHALITSLGLGSCINVPIFQTDGPVLGTVNLLAEEHHFAPDKLASYVGLIAHHHAALLRVIT
;
A
#
# COMPACT_ATOMS: atom_id res chain seq x y z
N MET A 1 10.41 -11.16 13.25
CA MET A 1 9.44 -10.12 12.86
C MET A 1 8.15 -10.32 13.63
N GLN A 2 7.64 -9.26 14.21
CA GLN A 2 6.43 -9.34 15.03
C GLN A 2 5.18 -9.45 14.16
N GLN A 3 4.24 -10.28 14.61
CA GLN A 3 2.91 -10.30 14.03
C GLN A 3 2.16 -9.03 14.42
N PRO A 4 1.26 -8.51 13.55
CA PRO A 4 0.43 -7.37 13.92
C PRO A 4 -0.41 -7.68 15.16
N THR A 5 -0.60 -6.67 16.01
CA THR A 5 -1.46 -6.78 17.17
C THR A 5 -2.93 -6.91 16.76
N PRO A 6 -3.82 -7.41 17.66
CA PRO A 6 -5.27 -7.39 17.36
C PRO A 6 -5.79 -5.99 17.03
N GLN A 7 -5.28 -4.95 17.69
CA GLN A 7 -5.65 -3.57 17.39
C GLN A 7 -5.22 -3.17 15.98
N ALA A 8 -4.00 -3.53 15.57
CA ALA A 8 -3.51 -3.25 14.23
C ALA A 8 -4.37 -3.96 13.18
N LEU A 9 -4.68 -5.24 13.39
CA LEU A 9 -5.53 -6.01 12.47
C LEU A 9 -6.93 -5.38 12.36
N ALA A 10 -7.51 -4.91 13.46
CA ALA A 10 -8.80 -4.26 13.44
C ALA A 10 -8.75 -2.94 12.65
N THR A 11 -7.69 -2.15 12.84
CA THR A 11 -7.51 -0.88 12.12
C THR A 11 -7.34 -1.12 10.63
N TYR A 12 -6.46 -2.05 10.23
CA TYR A 12 -6.25 -2.38 8.82
C TYR A 12 -7.50 -2.99 8.19
N GLY A 13 -8.21 -3.85 8.93
CA GLY A 13 -9.45 -4.48 8.45
C GLY A 13 -10.56 -3.48 8.21
N ALA A 14 -10.71 -2.48 9.07
CA ALA A 14 -11.70 -1.41 8.89
C ALA A 14 -11.42 -0.59 7.62
N LEU A 15 -10.16 -0.24 7.40
CA LEU A 15 -9.76 0.47 6.19
C LEU A 15 -9.95 -0.39 4.94
N HIS A 16 -9.58 -1.68 5.02
CA HIS A 16 -9.79 -2.64 3.94
C HIS A 16 -11.27 -2.70 3.53
N THR A 17 -12.16 -2.83 4.50
CA THR A 17 -13.61 -2.87 4.25
C THR A 17 -14.08 -1.59 3.55
N ALA A 18 -13.64 -0.44 4.04
CA ALA A 18 -14.00 0.85 3.45
C ALA A 18 -13.47 1.01 2.02
N CYS A 19 -12.24 0.59 1.76
CA CYS A 19 -11.66 0.62 0.42
C CYS A 19 -12.37 -0.34 -0.54
N THR A 20 -12.75 -1.53 -0.06
CA THR A 20 -13.50 -2.49 -0.86
C THR A 20 -14.85 -1.92 -1.31
N ALA A 21 -15.49 -1.14 -0.45
CA ALA A 21 -16.74 -0.47 -0.80
C ALA A 21 -16.58 0.52 -1.96
N LEU A 22 -15.37 1.05 -2.17
CA LEU A 22 -15.05 1.93 -3.31
C LEU A 22 -14.58 1.16 -4.55
N GLY A 23 -14.41 -0.16 -4.45
CA GLY A 23 -14.05 -1.00 -5.58
C GLY A 23 -12.63 -1.58 -5.56
N THR A 24 -11.89 -1.41 -4.47
CA THR A 24 -10.56 -2.03 -4.32
C THR A 24 -10.70 -3.55 -4.36
N ARG A 25 -9.81 -4.21 -5.12
CA ARG A 25 -9.83 -5.66 -5.27
C ARG A 25 -8.70 -6.35 -4.51
N LEU A 26 -7.56 -5.70 -4.36
CA LEU A 26 -6.45 -6.20 -3.57
C LEU A 26 -5.98 -5.08 -2.64
N PHE A 27 -5.83 -5.40 -1.35
CA PHE A 27 -5.46 -4.44 -0.30
C PHE A 27 -4.33 -5.03 0.54
N THR A 28 -3.23 -4.30 0.66
CA THR A 28 -2.14 -4.68 1.57
C THR A 28 -1.64 -3.46 2.34
N VAL A 29 -1.00 -3.72 3.47
CA VAL A 29 -0.26 -2.71 4.22
C VAL A 29 1.18 -3.18 4.36
N THR A 30 2.11 -2.33 3.98
CA THR A 30 3.54 -2.58 4.08
C THR A 30 4.14 -1.67 5.15
N VAL A 31 4.99 -2.23 6.00
CA VAL A 31 5.70 -1.47 7.05
C VAL A 31 7.17 -1.37 6.67
N MET A 32 7.75 -0.18 6.85
CA MET A 32 9.16 0.10 6.60
C MET A 32 9.98 -0.16 7.85
N ASP A 33 11.07 -0.89 7.71
CA ASP A 33 12.11 -1.02 8.73
C ASP A 33 13.34 -0.29 8.20
N GLU A 34 13.49 0.98 8.56
CA GLU A 34 14.59 1.80 8.07
C GLU A 34 15.96 1.35 8.59
N ALA A 35 16.00 0.82 9.80
CA ALA A 35 17.27 0.38 10.40
C ALA A 35 17.89 -0.77 9.62
N ASN A 36 17.07 -1.69 9.11
CA ASN A 36 17.52 -2.87 8.37
C ASN A 36 17.32 -2.73 6.85
N LEU A 37 16.76 -1.62 6.38
CA LEU A 37 16.47 -1.34 4.96
C LEU A 37 15.64 -2.45 4.32
N ILE A 38 14.61 -2.90 5.04
CA ILE A 38 13.66 -3.89 4.55
C ILE A 38 12.23 -3.40 4.77
N THR A 39 11.31 -3.98 4.03
CA THR A 39 9.88 -3.83 4.25
C THR A 39 9.29 -5.18 4.57
N HIS A 40 8.18 -5.17 5.31
CA HIS A 40 7.39 -6.39 5.51
C HIS A 40 5.91 -6.08 5.34
N ARG A 41 5.17 -7.09 4.91
CA ARG A 41 3.72 -6.96 4.76
C ARG A 41 3.05 -7.23 6.09
N ALA A 42 2.32 -6.23 6.60
CA ALA A 42 1.63 -6.32 7.89
C ALA A 42 0.18 -6.78 7.75
N TYR A 43 -0.42 -6.60 6.57
CA TYR A 43 -1.82 -6.97 6.31
C TYR A 43 -2.01 -7.27 4.83
N THR A 44 -2.89 -8.21 4.52
CA THR A 44 -3.19 -8.58 3.15
C THR A 44 -4.62 -9.08 3.00
N SER A 45 -5.26 -8.73 1.88
CA SER A 45 -6.52 -9.31 1.44
C SER A 45 -6.32 -10.65 0.71
N HIS A 46 -5.08 -10.95 0.30
CA HIS A 46 -4.75 -12.11 -0.53
C HIS A 46 -3.60 -12.91 0.10
N PRO A 47 -3.87 -13.67 1.18
CA PRO A 47 -2.81 -14.32 1.95
C PRO A 47 -2.05 -15.41 1.20
N VAL A 48 -2.59 -15.95 0.10
CA VAL A 48 -1.88 -16.94 -0.71
C VAL A 48 -0.87 -16.27 -1.63
N GLU A 49 -1.30 -15.28 -2.41
CA GLU A 49 -0.44 -14.57 -3.37
C GLU A 49 0.48 -13.55 -2.67
N TYR A 50 -0.01 -12.93 -1.59
CA TYR A 50 0.69 -11.88 -0.85
C TYR A 50 0.64 -12.16 0.65
N PRO A 51 1.45 -13.11 1.15
CA PRO A 51 1.42 -13.49 2.56
C PRO A 51 2.02 -12.41 3.48
N VAL A 52 1.56 -12.38 4.73
CA VAL A 52 2.04 -11.41 5.73
C VAL A 52 3.46 -11.66 6.21
N SER A 53 4.02 -12.85 5.98
CA SER A 53 5.38 -13.19 6.41
C SER A 53 6.47 -12.71 5.45
N GLY A 54 6.10 -12.09 4.32
CA GLY A 54 7.07 -11.66 3.32
C GLY A 54 7.87 -10.45 3.75
N THR A 55 9.19 -10.51 3.54
CA THR A 55 10.07 -9.35 3.65
C THR A 55 10.72 -9.07 2.30
N LYS A 56 11.10 -7.82 2.10
CA LYS A 56 11.68 -7.38 0.84
C LYS A 56 12.70 -6.28 1.09
N PRO A 57 13.89 -6.36 0.48
CA PRO A 57 14.86 -5.26 0.57
C PRO A 57 14.27 -3.98 -0.01
N VAL A 58 14.65 -2.86 0.57
CA VAL A 58 14.31 -1.55 0.02
C VAL A 58 15.16 -1.31 -1.24
N THR A 59 14.49 -1.02 -2.35
CA THR A 59 15.16 -0.65 -3.61
C THR A 59 14.96 0.85 -3.84
N ARG A 60 16.06 1.58 -4.00
CA ARG A 60 16.01 3.03 -4.22
C ARG A 60 15.91 3.33 -5.70
N ASP A 61 14.70 3.19 -6.23
CA ASP A 61 14.35 3.46 -7.61
C ASP A 61 13.46 4.73 -7.70
N GLY A 62 12.89 4.99 -8.86
CA GLY A 62 11.99 6.14 -9.06
C GLY A 62 10.74 6.06 -8.21
N TRP A 63 10.22 4.85 -7.96
CA TRP A 63 9.09 4.65 -7.06
C TRP A 63 9.44 5.08 -5.63
N TYR A 64 10.62 4.67 -5.15
CA TYR A 64 11.12 5.06 -3.84
C TYR A 64 11.26 6.58 -3.74
N ASP A 65 11.85 7.20 -4.75
CA ASP A 65 12.08 8.65 -4.74
C ASP A 65 10.78 9.43 -4.63
N LEU A 66 9.72 8.97 -5.30
CA LEU A 66 8.43 9.63 -5.28
C LEU A 66 7.66 9.33 -3.99
N CYS A 67 7.50 8.06 -3.66
CA CYS A 67 6.57 7.61 -2.62
C CYS A 67 7.19 7.66 -1.22
N ILE A 68 8.45 7.26 -1.08
CA ILE A 68 9.10 7.16 0.21
C ILE A 68 9.87 8.44 0.54
N ALA A 69 10.84 8.80 -0.29
CA ALA A 69 11.63 10.03 -0.07
C ALA A 69 10.76 11.28 -0.27
N GLY A 70 9.93 11.30 -1.30
CA GLY A 70 9.07 12.43 -1.65
C GLY A 70 7.75 12.47 -0.90
N ARG A 71 7.38 11.41 -0.20
CA ARG A 71 6.13 11.30 0.58
C ARG A 71 4.87 11.58 -0.25
N GLN A 72 4.86 11.16 -1.50
CA GLN A 72 3.75 11.39 -2.43
C GLN A 72 3.05 10.08 -2.76
N VAL A 73 1.77 10.17 -3.09
CA VAL A 73 1.00 9.02 -3.54
C VAL A 73 1.49 8.60 -4.92
N PHE A 74 1.87 7.31 -5.05
CA PHE A 74 2.16 6.74 -6.35
C PHE A 74 0.85 6.26 -6.98
N VAL A 75 0.63 6.60 -8.24
CA VAL A 75 -0.57 6.22 -8.99
C VAL A 75 -0.17 5.63 -10.33
N ALA A 76 -0.71 4.46 -10.65
CA ALA A 76 -0.57 3.84 -11.96
C ALA A 76 -1.93 3.29 -12.38
N ASN A 77 -2.40 3.68 -13.56
CA ASN A 77 -3.71 3.27 -14.07
C ASN A 77 -3.62 2.24 -15.20
N THR A 78 -2.40 1.87 -15.60
CA THR A 78 -2.14 0.83 -16.61
C THR A 78 -0.98 -0.04 -16.16
N THR A 79 -0.92 -1.27 -16.67
CA THR A 79 0.17 -2.20 -16.36
C THR A 79 1.56 -1.63 -16.70
N PRO A 80 1.81 -1.02 -17.88
CA PRO A 80 3.13 -0.45 -18.17
C PRO A 80 3.60 0.59 -17.15
N GLU A 81 2.68 1.34 -16.55
CA GLU A 81 3.04 2.39 -15.60
C GLU A 81 3.65 1.83 -14.32
N PHE A 82 3.20 0.65 -13.84
CA PHE A 82 3.79 0.06 -12.63
C PHE A 82 4.78 -1.07 -12.92
N ALA A 83 4.73 -1.70 -14.10
CA ALA A 83 5.58 -2.83 -14.42
C ALA A 83 7.07 -2.50 -14.36
N ARG A 84 7.43 -1.25 -14.61
CA ARG A 84 8.81 -0.75 -14.55
C ARG A 84 9.39 -0.78 -13.12
N TYR A 85 8.53 -0.81 -12.10
CA TYR A 85 8.96 -0.79 -10.69
C TYR A 85 8.63 -2.09 -9.96
N PHE A 86 7.60 -2.82 -10.39
CA PHE A 86 7.10 -3.99 -9.68
C PHE A 86 7.51 -5.26 -10.42
N PHE A 87 8.46 -5.99 -9.85
CA PHE A 87 8.89 -7.26 -10.45
C PHE A 87 7.78 -8.31 -10.46
N ASP A 88 6.77 -8.18 -9.60
CA ASP A 88 5.61 -9.06 -9.52
C ASP A 88 4.46 -8.64 -10.46
N HIS A 89 4.73 -7.78 -11.46
CA HIS A 89 3.69 -7.28 -12.36
C HIS A 89 2.95 -8.40 -13.11
N ALA A 90 3.62 -9.51 -13.39
CA ALA A 90 2.98 -10.66 -14.05
C ALA A 90 1.93 -11.30 -13.14
N LEU A 91 2.22 -11.43 -11.84
CA LEU A 91 1.25 -11.93 -10.85
C LEU A 91 0.06 -10.98 -10.75
N ILE A 92 0.32 -9.69 -10.66
CA ILE A 92 -0.73 -8.66 -10.62
C ILE A 92 -1.66 -8.80 -11.84
N THR A 93 -1.08 -8.92 -13.02
CA THR A 93 -1.83 -9.08 -14.27
C THR A 93 -2.65 -10.38 -14.25
N SER A 94 -2.08 -11.47 -13.73
CA SER A 94 -2.76 -12.76 -13.66
C SER A 94 -4.00 -12.72 -12.77
N LEU A 95 -4.05 -11.79 -11.80
CA LEU A 95 -5.20 -11.59 -10.93
C LEU A 95 -6.25 -10.65 -11.53
N GLY A 96 -6.06 -10.21 -12.77
CA GLY A 96 -6.98 -9.29 -13.44
C GLY A 96 -6.84 -7.85 -13.00
N LEU A 97 -5.71 -7.50 -12.41
CA LEU A 97 -5.44 -6.16 -11.88
C LEU A 97 -4.58 -5.38 -12.88
N GLY A 98 -4.84 -4.09 -13.02
CA GLY A 98 -4.13 -3.25 -13.98
C GLY A 98 -3.93 -1.82 -13.50
N SER A 99 -4.29 -1.51 -12.26
CA SER A 99 -4.04 -0.20 -11.66
C SER A 99 -3.69 -0.34 -10.19
N CYS A 100 -2.95 0.62 -9.67
CA CYS A 100 -2.57 0.63 -8.26
C CYS A 100 -2.36 2.04 -7.74
N ILE A 101 -2.51 2.21 -6.42
CA ILE A 101 -1.98 3.34 -5.69
C ILE A 101 -1.21 2.84 -4.48
N ASN A 102 -0.16 3.57 -4.13
CA ASN A 102 0.57 3.37 -2.88
C ASN A 102 0.54 4.69 -2.12
N VAL A 103 -0.06 4.67 -0.93
CA VAL A 103 -0.23 5.88 -0.11
C VAL A 103 0.74 5.80 1.06
N PRO A 104 1.74 6.70 1.11
CA PRO A 104 2.70 6.69 2.22
C PRO A 104 2.05 7.20 3.51
N ILE A 105 2.38 6.53 4.61
CA ILE A 105 1.88 6.89 5.95
C ILE A 105 3.05 7.43 6.76
N PHE A 106 2.93 8.66 7.24
CA PHE A 106 4.00 9.34 7.98
C PHE A 106 3.41 10.42 8.88
N GLN A 107 4.15 10.75 9.94
CA GLN A 107 3.87 11.95 10.74
C GLN A 107 4.44 13.16 10.03
N THR A 108 3.88 14.34 10.33
CA THR A 108 4.41 15.61 9.80
C THR A 108 5.91 15.70 10.11
N ASP A 109 6.70 15.99 9.08
CA ASP A 109 8.17 16.08 9.16
C ASP A 109 8.89 14.80 9.56
N GLY A 110 8.19 13.66 9.58
CA GLY A 110 8.78 12.36 9.89
C GLY A 110 9.04 11.52 8.65
N PRO A 111 9.77 10.41 8.80
CA PRO A 111 9.96 9.46 7.71
C PRO A 111 8.68 8.68 7.43
N VAL A 112 8.60 8.09 6.24
CA VAL A 112 7.50 7.18 5.90
C VAL A 112 7.64 5.90 6.73
N LEU A 113 6.59 5.56 7.45
CA LEU A 113 6.53 4.38 8.31
C LEU A 113 6.04 3.15 7.56
N GLY A 114 5.32 3.37 6.48
CA GLY A 114 4.79 2.30 5.66
C GLY A 114 3.89 2.85 4.56
N THR A 115 3.26 1.94 3.82
CA THR A 115 2.35 2.29 2.73
C THR A 115 1.08 1.46 2.80
N VAL A 116 -0.03 2.09 2.44
CA VAL A 116 -1.29 1.42 2.14
C VAL A 116 -1.33 1.22 0.63
N ASN A 117 -1.52 -0.02 0.18
CA ASN A 117 -1.42 -0.39 -1.21
C ASN A 117 -2.76 -0.94 -1.71
N LEU A 118 -3.29 -0.31 -2.74
CA LEU A 118 -4.58 -0.67 -3.32
C LEU A 118 -4.39 -1.01 -4.78
N LEU A 119 -4.97 -2.12 -5.22
CA LEU A 119 -4.96 -2.52 -6.63
C LEU A 119 -6.38 -2.85 -7.07
N ALA A 120 -6.63 -2.60 -8.35
CA ALA A 120 -7.92 -2.86 -8.98
C ALA A 120 -7.73 -3.04 -10.49
N GLU A 121 -8.81 -3.15 -11.23
CA GLU A 121 -8.79 -3.21 -12.69
C GLU A 121 -8.17 -1.95 -13.28
N GLU A 122 -7.74 -2.04 -14.53
CA GLU A 122 -7.13 -0.91 -15.24
C GLU A 122 -8.04 0.32 -15.19
N HIS A 123 -7.44 1.49 -15.02
CA HIS A 123 -8.11 2.80 -14.97
C HIS A 123 -9.04 3.02 -13.76
N HIS A 124 -8.96 2.19 -12.72
CA HIS A 124 -9.82 2.34 -11.54
C HIS A 124 -9.53 3.64 -10.76
N PHE A 125 -8.26 4.06 -10.69
CA PHE A 125 -7.85 5.21 -9.89
C PHE A 125 -7.83 6.51 -10.71
N ALA A 126 -8.91 6.76 -11.46
CA ALA A 126 -9.12 8.05 -12.13
C ALA A 126 -9.27 9.18 -11.08
N PRO A 127 -9.12 10.46 -11.45
CA PRO A 127 -8.99 11.56 -10.48
C PRO A 127 -10.05 11.60 -9.39
N ASP A 128 -11.33 11.41 -9.71
CA ASP A 128 -12.39 11.45 -8.70
C ASP A 128 -12.28 10.29 -7.71
N LYS A 129 -12.02 9.10 -8.22
CA LYS A 129 -11.87 7.90 -7.38
C LYS A 129 -10.62 8.01 -6.53
N LEU A 130 -9.52 8.49 -7.11
CA LEU A 130 -8.27 8.73 -6.39
C LEU A 130 -8.50 9.69 -5.22
N ALA A 131 -9.20 10.80 -5.43
CA ALA A 131 -9.50 11.76 -4.37
C ALA A 131 -10.31 11.11 -3.25
N SER A 132 -11.26 10.25 -3.58
CA SER A 132 -12.07 9.52 -2.58
C SER A 132 -11.20 8.62 -1.72
N TYR A 133 -10.27 7.87 -2.32
CA TYR A 133 -9.37 6.99 -1.58
C TYR A 133 -8.40 7.77 -0.69
N VAL A 134 -7.81 8.82 -1.22
CA VAL A 134 -6.86 9.65 -0.46
C VAL A 134 -7.57 10.27 0.75
N GLY A 135 -8.79 10.78 0.56
CA GLY A 135 -9.60 11.32 1.65
C GLY A 135 -9.96 10.27 2.69
N LEU A 136 -10.33 9.07 2.25
CA LEU A 136 -10.65 7.96 3.13
C LEU A 136 -9.45 7.55 3.99
N ILE A 137 -8.28 7.41 3.39
CA ILE A 137 -7.05 7.04 4.10
C ILE A 137 -6.66 8.17 5.06
N ALA A 138 -6.79 9.42 4.65
CA ALA A 138 -6.54 10.56 5.52
C ALA A 138 -7.45 10.56 6.76
N HIS A 139 -8.71 10.15 6.58
CA HIS A 139 -9.65 10.00 7.69
C HIS A 139 -9.19 8.96 8.71
N HIS A 140 -8.49 7.92 8.25
CA HIS A 140 -7.96 6.85 9.11
C HIS A 140 -6.52 7.10 9.57
N HIS A 141 -5.91 8.23 9.23
CA HIS A 141 -4.49 8.48 9.42
C HIS A 141 -4.05 8.37 10.89
N ALA A 142 -4.80 8.98 11.81
CA ALA A 142 -4.47 8.93 13.24
C ALA A 142 -4.48 7.48 13.78
N ALA A 143 -5.45 6.69 13.36
CA ALA A 143 -5.54 5.27 13.76
C ALA A 143 -4.38 4.47 13.15
N LEU A 144 -4.02 4.73 11.89
CA LEU A 144 -2.89 4.06 11.23
C LEU A 144 -1.57 4.38 11.93
N LEU A 145 -1.34 5.64 12.30
CA LEU A 145 -0.10 6.02 12.99
C LEU A 145 0.08 5.30 14.33
N ARG A 146 -1.00 4.92 14.99
CA ARG A 146 -0.93 4.21 16.28
C ARG A 146 -0.49 2.77 16.14
N VAL A 147 -0.62 2.16 14.96
CA VAL A 147 -0.41 0.72 14.78
C VAL A 147 0.66 0.37 13.75
N ILE A 148 1.07 1.32 12.91
CA ILE A 148 2.00 1.06 11.82
C ILE A 148 3.46 1.18 12.29
N THR A 149 3.95 0.12 12.88
CA THR A 149 5.35 0.06 13.35
C THR A 149 5.97 -1.30 13.08
#